data_2fff9aa24e644cd1399c58a14179ca5a
#
_entry.id   2fff9aa24e644cd1399c58a14179ca5a
#
_cell.length_a   1.000
_cell.length_b   1.000
_cell.length_c   1.000
_cell.angle_alpha   90.00
_cell.angle_beta   90.00
_cell.angle_gamma   90.00
#
_symmetry.space_group_name_H-M   'P 1'
#
loop_
_entity.id
_entity.type
_entity.pdbx_description
1 polymer ?
#
loop_
_entity_poly.entity_id
_entity_poly.type
_entity_poly.pdbx_seq_one_letter_code
_entity_poly.pdbx_strand_id
1 'polypeptide(L)'
;MARACMRVGEVLKLTPKDIEDRKAIIRDPKSGKEAEVAFLPQKVADRLHKYISDNGIKPEDRIFPITYAAARVVVKKAGDLVGIHLKPHDLRRHAATYASRSGTPIEIVSKILLRHSSLSITQIYLGKISDVEAIRWIDNLHG
;
A
#
# COMPACT_ATOMS: atom_id res chain seq x y z
N MET A 1 -0.59 0.39 4.25
CA MET A 1 0.25 1.22 3.36
C MET A 1 1.48 0.44 2.89
N ALA A 2 2.46 0.18 3.74
CA ALA A 2 3.74 -0.43 3.35
C ALA A 2 3.68 -1.87 2.79
N ARG A 3 2.57 -2.57 2.92
CA ARG A 3 2.39 -3.95 2.44
C ARG A 3 1.25 -4.12 1.45
N ALA A 4 0.28 -3.22 1.46
CA ALA A 4 -0.92 -3.29 0.63
C ALA A 4 -1.03 -2.13 -0.38
N CYS A 5 0.01 -1.34 -0.52
CA CYS A 5 0.08 -0.18 -1.44
C CYS A 5 -1.09 0.80 -1.32
N MET A 6 -1.76 0.87 -0.17
CA MET A 6 -2.88 1.79 0.06
C MET A 6 -2.40 3.21 0.32
N ARG A 7 -3.19 4.19 -0.13
CA ARG A 7 -2.98 5.60 0.26
C ARG A 7 -3.40 5.82 1.70
N VAL A 8 -2.76 6.76 2.39
CA VAL A 8 -3.08 7.06 3.80
C VAL A 8 -4.56 7.44 3.99
N GLY A 9 -5.11 8.26 3.11
CA GLY A 9 -6.52 8.64 3.16
C GLY A 9 -7.48 7.45 3.01
N GLU A 10 -7.11 6.45 2.21
CA GLU A 10 -7.88 5.21 2.07
C GLU A 10 -7.86 4.41 3.37
N VAL A 11 -6.68 4.27 3.99
CA VAL A 11 -6.52 3.55 5.26
C VAL A 11 -7.34 4.22 6.38
N LEU A 12 -7.32 5.55 6.45
CA LEU A 12 -8.02 6.31 7.49
C LEU A 12 -9.56 6.27 7.36
N LYS A 13 -10.08 5.90 6.19
CA LYS A 13 -11.53 5.75 5.96
C LYS A 13 -12.04 4.34 6.23
N LEU A 14 -11.17 3.34 6.37
CA LEU A 14 -11.59 1.96 6.56
C LEU A 14 -12.40 1.75 7.83
N THR A 15 -13.47 0.98 7.68
CA THR A 15 -14.27 0.42 8.76
C THR A 15 -14.18 -1.10 8.73
N PRO A 16 -14.50 -1.82 9.82
CA PRO A 16 -14.48 -3.29 9.82
C PRO A 16 -15.32 -3.93 8.71
N LYS A 17 -16.47 -3.33 8.36
CA LYS A 17 -17.32 -3.83 7.26
C LYS A 17 -16.67 -3.73 5.87
N ASP A 18 -15.64 -2.92 5.72
CA ASP A 18 -14.89 -2.81 4.46
C ASP A 18 -13.83 -3.91 4.31
N ILE A 19 -13.60 -4.71 5.35
CA ILE A 19 -12.60 -5.76 5.36
C ILE A 19 -13.28 -7.13 5.18
N GLU A 20 -13.02 -7.77 4.05
CA GLU A 20 -13.50 -9.10 3.72
C GLU A 20 -12.31 -10.03 3.51
N ASP A 21 -12.02 -10.90 4.50
CA ASP A 21 -10.88 -11.80 4.49
C ASP A 21 -9.57 -11.02 4.20
N ARG A 22 -9.04 -11.12 2.99
CA ARG A 22 -7.80 -10.46 2.54
C ARG A 22 -8.04 -9.28 1.61
N LYS A 23 -9.25 -8.73 1.60
CA LYS A 23 -9.64 -7.60 0.75
C LYS A 23 -10.04 -6.42 1.62
N ALA A 24 -9.58 -5.24 1.26
CA ALA A 24 -10.05 -3.97 1.79
C ALA A 24 -10.80 -3.22 0.68
N ILE A 25 -12.07 -2.97 0.89
CA ILE A 25 -12.93 -2.26 -0.06
C ILE A 25 -12.73 -0.76 0.15
N ILE A 26 -12.28 -0.07 -0.89
CA ILE A 26 -12.06 1.37 -0.89
C ILE A 26 -13.27 2.03 -1.50
N ARG A 27 -14.08 2.68 -0.65
CA ARG A 27 -15.24 3.46 -1.07
C ARG A 27 -14.79 4.87 -1.43
N ASP A 28 -15.45 5.49 -2.41
CA ASP A 28 -15.12 6.83 -2.93
C ASP A 28 -13.63 6.99 -3.27
N PRO A 29 -13.06 6.14 -4.15
CA PRO A 29 -11.67 6.29 -4.54
C PRO A 29 -11.45 7.58 -5.35
N LYS A 30 -10.24 8.14 -5.28
CA LYS A 30 -9.88 9.34 -6.08
C LYS A 30 -10.02 9.15 -7.59
N SER A 31 -10.07 7.89 -8.07
CA SER A 31 -10.28 7.55 -9.47
C SER A 31 -11.67 7.90 -10.01
N GLY A 32 -12.64 8.23 -9.13
CA GLY A 32 -14.04 8.47 -9.49
C GLY A 32 -14.85 7.20 -9.77
N LYS A 33 -14.27 6.01 -9.55
CA LYS A 33 -14.98 4.72 -9.62
C LYS A 33 -15.88 4.54 -8.40
N GLU A 34 -16.89 3.66 -8.51
CA GLU A 34 -17.80 3.37 -7.38
C GLU A 34 -17.06 2.76 -6.19
N ALA A 35 -16.14 1.84 -6.44
CA ALA A 35 -15.29 1.24 -5.43
C ALA A 35 -14.02 0.65 -6.05
N GLU A 36 -12.97 0.52 -5.25
CA GLU A 36 -11.76 -0.22 -5.58
C GLU A 36 -11.46 -1.25 -4.49
N VAL A 37 -10.61 -2.23 -4.78
CA VAL A 37 -10.19 -3.25 -3.84
C VAL A 37 -8.69 -3.23 -3.68
N ALA A 38 -8.21 -3.17 -2.44
CA ALA A 38 -6.83 -3.43 -2.08
C ALA A 38 -6.69 -4.83 -1.50
N PHE A 39 -5.61 -5.52 -1.85
CA PHE A 39 -5.33 -6.87 -1.34
C PHE A 39 -4.36 -6.80 -0.16
N LEU A 40 -4.67 -7.57 0.88
CA LEU A 40 -3.88 -7.63 2.11
C LEU A 40 -3.07 -8.93 2.15
N PRO A 41 -1.75 -8.87 2.42
CA PRO A 41 -1.01 -10.08 2.76
C PRO A 41 -1.64 -10.77 3.98
N GLN A 42 -1.59 -12.11 4.04
CA GLN A 42 -2.24 -12.88 5.11
C GLN A 42 -1.89 -12.35 6.51
N LYS A 43 -0.60 -12.14 6.77
CA LYS A 43 -0.14 -11.62 8.08
C LYS A 43 -0.72 -10.25 8.43
N VAL A 44 -0.98 -9.40 7.44
CA VAL A 44 -1.58 -8.08 7.64
C VAL A 44 -3.07 -8.23 7.94
N ALA A 45 -3.77 -9.08 7.19
CA ALA A 45 -5.19 -9.37 7.41
C ALA A 45 -5.41 -9.94 8.81
N ASP A 46 -4.64 -10.94 9.21
CA ASP A 46 -4.74 -11.57 10.54
C ASP A 46 -4.53 -10.55 11.67
N ARG A 47 -3.51 -9.71 11.54
CA ARG A 47 -3.24 -8.65 12.53
C ARG A 47 -4.34 -7.60 12.57
N LEU A 48 -4.92 -7.26 11.42
CA LEU A 48 -6.01 -6.29 11.34
C LEU A 48 -7.28 -6.83 11.99
N HIS A 49 -7.65 -8.08 11.69
CA HIS A 49 -8.80 -8.75 12.32
C HIS A 49 -8.63 -8.84 13.84
N LYS A 50 -7.43 -9.23 14.29
CA LYS A 50 -7.12 -9.25 15.73
C LYS A 50 -7.22 -7.86 16.36
N TYR A 51 -6.68 -6.82 15.71
CA TYR A 51 -6.76 -5.44 16.20
C TYR A 51 -8.21 -4.96 16.33
N ILE A 52 -9.04 -5.23 15.33
CA ILE A 52 -10.48 -4.90 15.36
C ILE A 52 -11.17 -5.59 16.54
N SER A 53 -10.92 -6.88 16.72
CA SER A 53 -11.51 -7.67 17.79
C SER A 53 -11.04 -7.21 19.18
N ASP A 54 -9.73 -7.08 19.38
CA ASP A 54 -9.13 -6.69 20.68
C ASP A 54 -9.59 -5.29 21.13
N ASN A 55 -9.86 -4.39 20.21
CA ASN A 55 -10.32 -3.03 20.52
C ASN A 55 -11.84 -2.86 20.45
N GLY A 56 -12.60 -3.91 20.18
CA GLY A 56 -14.06 -3.88 20.13
C GLY A 56 -14.60 -2.86 19.11
N ILE A 57 -13.94 -2.71 17.96
CA ILE A 57 -14.30 -1.72 16.95
C ILE A 57 -15.58 -2.19 16.25
N LYS A 58 -16.60 -1.33 16.28
CA LYS A 58 -17.90 -1.63 15.66
C LYS A 58 -17.80 -1.63 14.14
N PRO A 59 -18.66 -2.38 13.43
CA PRO A 59 -18.62 -2.46 11.96
C PRO A 59 -18.66 -1.13 11.23
N GLU A 60 -19.31 -0.13 11.79
CA GLU A 60 -19.50 1.20 11.19
C GLU A 60 -18.44 2.23 11.61
N ASP A 61 -17.64 1.92 12.63
CA ASP A 61 -16.64 2.85 13.15
C ASP A 61 -15.35 2.75 12.35
N ARG A 62 -14.62 3.86 12.25
CA ARG A 62 -13.30 3.85 11.60
C ARG A 62 -12.31 3.01 12.41
N ILE A 63 -11.58 2.12 11.74
CA ILE A 63 -10.55 1.29 12.38
C ILE A 63 -9.46 2.17 12.98
N PHE A 64 -9.07 3.24 12.28
CA PHE A 64 -8.05 4.20 12.70
C PHE A 64 -8.64 5.60 12.80
N PRO A 65 -9.28 5.96 13.93
CA PRO A 65 -9.99 7.24 14.08
C PRO A 65 -9.03 8.41 14.37
N ILE A 66 -8.02 8.57 13.54
CA ILE A 66 -7.05 9.67 13.61
C ILE A 66 -7.14 10.56 12.38
N THR A 67 -6.62 11.78 12.49
CA THR A 67 -6.54 12.72 11.36
C THR A 67 -5.37 12.39 10.44
N TYR A 68 -5.39 12.93 9.24
CA TYR A 68 -4.26 12.85 8.32
C TYR A 68 -2.98 13.43 8.94
N ALA A 69 -3.08 14.56 9.64
CA ALA A 69 -1.94 15.16 10.32
C ALA A 69 -1.35 14.25 11.41
N ALA A 70 -2.20 13.59 12.21
CA ALA A 70 -1.77 12.61 13.20
C ALA A 70 -1.09 11.39 12.54
N ALA A 71 -1.65 10.87 11.45
CA ALA A 71 -1.05 9.77 10.71
C ALA A 71 0.35 10.13 10.17
N ARG A 72 0.53 11.34 9.66
CA ARG A 72 1.85 11.85 9.24
C ARG A 72 2.85 11.86 10.39
N VAL A 73 2.43 12.30 11.56
CA VAL A 73 3.29 12.32 12.77
C VAL A 73 3.69 10.90 13.17
N VAL A 74 2.77 9.94 13.14
CA VAL A 74 3.06 8.53 13.44
C VAL A 74 4.11 7.96 12.48
N VAL A 75 3.94 8.19 11.17
CA VAL A 75 4.90 7.72 10.16
C VAL A 75 6.26 8.41 10.33
N LYS A 76 6.27 9.72 10.57
CA LYS A 76 7.51 10.46 10.83
C LYS A 76 8.27 9.91 12.05
N LYS A 77 7.58 9.69 13.16
CA LYS A 77 8.19 9.11 14.37
C LYS A 77 8.77 7.72 14.11
N ALA A 78 8.07 6.88 13.34
CA ALA A 78 8.59 5.58 12.97
C ALA A 78 9.88 5.68 12.13
N GLY A 79 9.95 6.64 11.23
CA GLY A 79 11.16 6.95 10.46
C GLY A 79 12.30 7.45 11.34
N ASP A 80 12.02 8.38 12.26
CA ASP A 80 13.01 8.94 13.18
C ASP A 80 13.70 7.86 14.03
N LEU A 81 12.97 6.80 14.43
CA LEU A 81 13.51 5.67 15.18
C LEU A 81 14.62 4.90 14.43
N VAL A 82 14.62 4.96 13.12
CA VAL A 82 15.60 4.27 12.26
C VAL A 82 16.46 5.25 11.44
N GLY A 83 16.42 6.53 11.79
CA GLY A 83 17.22 7.57 11.14
C GLY A 83 16.80 7.92 9.72
N ILE A 84 15.53 7.72 9.36
CA ILE A 84 15.02 7.97 8.01
C ILE A 84 13.90 9.01 8.06
N HIS A 85 13.92 9.98 7.15
CA HIS A 85 12.81 10.92 6.98
C HIS A 85 11.69 10.27 6.18
N LEU A 86 10.60 9.87 6.85
CA LEU A 86 9.45 9.19 6.23
C LEU A 86 8.21 10.08 6.17
N LYS A 87 7.54 10.00 5.02
CA LYS A 87 6.18 10.49 4.78
C LYS A 87 5.27 9.30 4.42
N PRO A 88 3.94 9.40 4.63
CA PRO A 88 3.01 8.31 4.28
C PRO A 88 3.15 7.81 2.83
N HIS A 89 3.34 8.72 1.87
CA HIS A 89 3.50 8.35 0.46
C HIS A 89 4.76 7.51 0.19
N ASP A 90 5.83 7.69 0.96
CA ASP A 90 7.06 6.91 0.83
C ASP A 90 6.83 5.43 1.14
N LEU A 91 5.94 5.12 2.09
CA LEU A 91 5.57 3.74 2.41
C LEU A 91 4.87 3.04 1.24
N ARG A 92 3.98 3.75 0.56
CA ARG A 92 3.30 3.24 -0.64
C ARG A 92 4.29 3.05 -1.80
N ARG A 93 5.15 4.03 -2.02
CA ARG A 93 6.20 3.96 -3.05
C ARG A 93 7.16 2.80 -2.79
N HIS A 94 7.59 2.62 -1.56
CA HIS A 94 8.45 1.51 -1.17
C HIS A 94 7.78 0.17 -1.47
N ALA A 95 6.52 -0.02 -1.11
CA ALA A 95 5.79 -1.26 -1.37
C ALA A 95 5.71 -1.58 -2.86
N ALA A 96 5.40 -0.58 -3.69
CA ALA A 96 5.33 -0.73 -5.15
C ALA A 96 6.71 -1.03 -5.76
N THR A 97 7.75 -0.32 -5.33
CA THR A 97 9.12 -0.51 -5.80
C THR A 97 9.64 -1.90 -5.41
N TYR A 98 9.37 -2.32 -4.17
CA TYR A 98 9.74 -3.66 -3.72
C TYR A 98 9.04 -4.75 -4.54
N ALA A 99 7.75 -4.63 -4.79
CA ALA A 99 7.00 -5.58 -5.63
C ALA A 99 7.60 -5.66 -7.05
N SER A 100 7.82 -4.51 -7.67
CA SER A 100 8.43 -4.44 -9.01
C SER A 100 9.80 -5.10 -9.06
N ARG A 101 10.68 -4.78 -8.11
CA ARG A 101 12.03 -5.34 -8.04
C ARG A 101 12.08 -6.80 -7.61
N SER A 102 11.02 -7.30 -7.01
CA SER A 102 10.84 -8.72 -6.68
C SER A 102 10.29 -9.55 -7.85
N GLY A 103 10.14 -8.94 -9.02
CA GLY A 103 9.70 -9.63 -10.25
C GLY A 103 8.19 -9.61 -10.50
N THR A 104 7.43 -8.82 -9.74
CA THR A 104 6.00 -8.67 -10.02
C THR A 104 5.81 -7.95 -11.36
N PRO A 105 5.00 -8.49 -12.29
CA PRO A 105 4.72 -7.82 -13.56
C PRO A 105 4.20 -6.40 -13.37
N ILE A 106 4.65 -5.47 -14.21
CA ILE A 106 4.30 -4.05 -14.08
C ILE A 106 2.78 -3.81 -14.16
N GLU A 107 2.06 -4.62 -14.90
CA GLU A 107 0.59 -4.56 -15.00
C GLU A 107 -0.05 -4.86 -13.64
N ILE A 108 0.48 -5.83 -12.89
CA ILE A 108 0.01 -6.15 -11.53
C ILE A 108 0.34 -5.00 -10.60
N VAL A 109 1.56 -4.48 -10.63
CA VAL A 109 1.95 -3.32 -9.82
C VAL A 109 1.06 -2.11 -10.13
N SER A 110 0.85 -1.82 -11.39
CA SER A 110 0.08 -0.66 -11.85
C SER A 110 -1.41 -0.79 -11.53
N LYS A 111 -2.06 -1.84 -12.05
CA LYS A 111 -3.51 -1.96 -12.02
C LYS A 111 -4.06 -2.54 -10.74
N ILE A 112 -3.33 -3.44 -10.11
CA ILE A 112 -3.80 -4.17 -8.91
C ILE A 112 -3.27 -3.52 -7.64
N LEU A 113 -1.96 -3.35 -7.51
CA LEU A 113 -1.36 -2.82 -6.28
C LEU A 113 -1.54 -1.31 -6.15
N LEU A 114 -1.18 -0.54 -7.17
CA LEU A 114 -1.28 0.92 -7.16
C LEU A 114 -2.64 1.43 -7.62
N ARG A 115 -3.37 0.65 -8.42
CA ARG A 115 -4.67 1.02 -8.98
C ARG A 115 -4.58 2.31 -9.82
N HIS A 116 -3.49 2.46 -10.57
CA HIS A 116 -3.29 3.56 -11.50
C HIS A 116 -4.13 3.36 -12.77
N SER A 117 -4.59 4.45 -13.37
CA SER A 117 -5.35 4.43 -14.63
C SER A 117 -4.48 4.10 -15.85
N SER A 118 -3.17 4.34 -15.80
CA SER A 118 -2.24 4.04 -16.87
C SER A 118 -0.88 3.54 -16.38
N LEU A 119 -0.19 2.75 -17.23
CA LEU A 119 1.16 2.25 -16.95
C LEU A 119 2.19 3.37 -16.89
N SER A 120 2.04 4.42 -17.65
CA SER A 120 2.97 5.56 -17.65
C SER A 120 3.07 6.24 -16.29
N ILE A 121 1.96 6.35 -15.56
CA ILE A 121 1.97 6.86 -14.17
C ILE A 121 2.81 5.94 -13.27
N THR A 122 2.67 4.63 -13.42
CA THR A 122 3.46 3.65 -12.66
C THR A 122 4.94 3.71 -13.01
N GLN A 123 5.29 3.85 -14.27
CA GLN A 123 6.68 3.98 -14.72
C GLN A 123 7.37 5.21 -14.10
N ILE A 124 6.69 6.36 -14.09
CA ILE A 124 7.18 7.58 -13.42
C ILE A 124 7.33 7.33 -11.91
N TYR A 125 6.36 6.66 -11.31
CA TYR A 125 6.32 6.38 -9.87
C TYR A 125 7.46 5.48 -9.41
N LEU A 126 7.81 4.45 -10.18
CA LEU A 126 8.87 3.51 -9.89
C LEU A 126 10.28 4.06 -10.18
N GLY A 127 10.39 5.07 -11.04
CA GLY A 127 11.65 5.66 -11.45
C GLY A 127 12.39 4.86 -12.51
N LYS A 128 13.64 5.23 -12.77
CA LYS A 128 14.48 4.59 -13.79
C LYS A 128 15.13 3.31 -13.26
N ILE A 129 15.23 2.30 -14.13
CA ILE A 129 16.03 1.10 -13.89
C ILE A 129 17.48 1.41 -14.26
N SER A 130 18.42 1.05 -13.38
CA SER A 130 19.86 1.19 -13.67
C SER A 130 20.36 0.07 -14.57
N ASP A 131 21.47 0.31 -15.25
CA ASP A 131 22.12 -0.73 -16.10
C ASP A 131 22.51 -1.97 -15.28
N VAL A 132 23.02 -1.77 -14.06
CA VAL A 132 23.36 -2.87 -13.15
C VAL A 132 22.14 -3.73 -12.82
N GLU A 133 20.99 -3.09 -12.58
CA GLU A 133 19.74 -3.78 -12.31
C GLU A 133 19.25 -4.55 -13.55
N ALA A 134 19.35 -3.95 -14.73
CA ALA A 134 18.99 -4.59 -15.99
C ALA A 134 19.88 -5.82 -16.27
N ILE A 135 21.20 -5.71 -16.10
CA ILE A 135 22.15 -6.81 -16.26
C ILE A 135 21.80 -7.96 -15.31
N ARG A 136 21.56 -7.67 -14.04
CA ARG A 136 21.17 -8.70 -13.06
C ARG A 136 19.91 -9.46 -13.48
N TRP A 137 18.93 -8.77 -14.04
CA TRP A 137 17.71 -9.44 -14.55
C TRP A 137 18.00 -10.33 -15.74
N ILE A 138 18.84 -9.90 -16.69
CA ILE A 138 19.26 -10.72 -17.83
C ILE A 138 19.98 -11.97 -17.35
N ASP A 139 20.88 -11.85 -16.40
CA ASP A 139 21.61 -12.98 -15.82
C ASP A 139 20.65 -13.97 -15.13
N ASN A 140 19.68 -13.48 -14.38
CA ASN A 140 18.68 -14.31 -13.74
C ASN A 140 17.77 -15.07 -14.73
N LEU A 141 17.53 -14.51 -15.90
CA LEU A 141 16.72 -15.14 -16.94
C LEU A 141 17.47 -16.21 -17.75
N HIS A 142 18.77 -16.03 -17.94
CA HIS A 142 19.57 -16.84 -18.86
C HIS A 142 20.67 -17.65 -18.16
N GLY A 143 20.72 -17.59 -16.85
CA GLY A 143 21.65 -18.36 -16.06
C GLY A 143 23.01 -17.81 -15.94
#